data_fed7320f17a0f5c9f018b19fc7a9a3c4
#
_entry.id   fed7320f17a0f5c9f018b19fc7a9a3c4
#
_cell.length_a   1.000
_cell.length_b   1.000
_cell.length_c   1.000
_cell.angle_alpha   90.00
_cell.angle_beta   90.00
_cell.angle_gamma   90.00
#
_symmetry.space_group_name_H-M   'P 1'
#
loop_
_entity.id
_entity.type
_entity.pdbx_description
1 polymer ?
#
loop_
_entity_poly.entity_id
_entity_poly.type
_entity_poly.pdbx_seq_one_letter_code
_entity_poly.pdbx_strand_id
1 'polypeptide(L)'
;AKYRAMPWRNGRGATLEIAREPATGEEFAWRLSLADIEEDGDFSAYPGYSRAIVLVDGRSLRLRFGGHGHCLLDAKKRSTRFEGDWQTHCAVPKGRCTDLSLIVRRGRGVRPATAVRAPTVLQLKSMQRAVISEDLHGAVFVLDGSVAIADAAGGRQRTVHARQTLLLSPGRRRSLSLRSIGEAPAQLVILRWKPASKSPVIPPGG
;
A
#
# COMPACT_ATOMS: atom_id res chain seq x y z
N ALA A 1 16.17 0.11 1.84
CA ALA A 1 15.96 1.48 2.33
C ALA A 1 15.67 1.42 3.81
N LYS A 2 16.19 2.39 4.60
CA LYS A 2 15.77 2.54 6.00
C LYS A 2 14.40 3.22 5.97
N TYR A 3 13.37 2.59 6.55
CA TYR A 3 12.06 3.18 6.72
C TYR A 3 12.12 4.30 7.76
N ARG A 4 11.33 5.36 7.57
CA ARG A 4 11.27 6.49 8.50
C ARG A 4 10.19 6.23 9.55
N ALA A 5 10.59 6.10 10.80
CA ALA A 5 9.64 5.96 11.92
C ALA A 5 8.96 7.30 12.21
N MET A 6 7.64 7.27 12.35
CA MET A 6 6.79 8.39 12.73
C MET A 6 5.85 7.92 13.84
N PRO A 7 6.16 8.18 15.12
CA PRO A 7 5.27 7.83 16.22
C PRO A 7 3.96 8.62 16.09
N TRP A 8 2.84 7.99 16.45
CA TRP A 8 1.55 8.66 16.44
C TRP A 8 1.46 9.69 17.57
N ARG A 9 0.74 10.77 17.32
CA ARG A 9 0.58 11.85 18.30
C ARG A 9 -0.08 11.40 19.62
N ASN A 10 -0.88 10.32 19.55
CA ASN A 10 -1.57 9.74 20.72
C ASN A 10 -0.71 8.68 21.45
N GLY A 11 0.51 8.41 21.03
CA GLY A 11 1.41 7.41 21.62
C GLY A 11 0.98 5.93 21.44
N ARG A 12 -0.12 5.67 20.69
CA ARG A 12 -0.74 4.33 20.57
C ARG A 12 -0.32 3.55 19.35
N GLY A 13 0.80 3.89 18.76
CA GLY A 13 1.35 3.20 17.61
C GLY A 13 2.41 4.01 16.88
N ALA A 14 2.99 3.41 15.85
CA ALA A 14 3.96 4.05 14.97
C ALA A 14 3.66 3.72 13.51
N THR A 15 3.97 4.67 12.66
CA THR A 15 3.98 4.48 11.21
C THR A 15 5.41 4.46 10.71
N LEU A 16 5.77 3.43 9.98
CA LEU A 16 7.05 3.35 9.27
C LEU A 16 6.82 3.76 7.82
N GLU A 17 7.16 4.99 7.46
CA GLU A 17 7.06 5.45 6.08
C GLU A 17 8.10 4.71 5.22
N ILE A 18 7.60 3.99 4.21
CA ILE A 18 8.42 3.27 3.24
C ILE A 18 8.88 4.22 2.15
N ALA A 19 7.92 4.97 1.60
CA ALA A 19 8.16 5.98 0.56
C ALA A 19 6.94 6.88 0.37
N ARG A 20 7.20 8.06 -0.18
CA ARG A 20 6.17 9.03 -0.59
C ARG A 20 6.67 9.89 -1.75
N GLU A 21 5.77 10.60 -2.40
CA GLU A 21 6.10 11.57 -3.44
C GLU A 21 5.25 12.85 -3.29
N PRO A 22 5.87 14.06 -3.22
CA PRO A 22 7.32 14.24 -3.10
C PRO A 22 7.87 13.71 -1.78
N ALA A 23 9.18 13.46 -1.72
CA ALA A 23 9.84 12.88 -0.56
C ALA A 23 9.78 13.77 0.70
N THR A 24 9.54 15.06 0.54
CA THR A 24 9.48 16.08 1.59
C THR A 24 8.21 16.91 1.47
N GLY A 25 7.90 17.70 2.50
CA GLY A 25 6.70 18.53 2.57
C GLY A 25 5.51 17.83 3.24
N GLU A 26 4.46 18.57 3.52
CA GLU A 26 3.27 18.03 4.17
C GLU A 26 2.35 17.33 3.18
N GLU A 27 2.18 17.91 2.00
CA GLU A 27 1.39 17.34 0.93
C GLU A 27 2.13 16.25 0.17
N PHE A 28 1.40 15.24 -0.27
CA PHE A 28 1.95 14.16 -1.08
C PHE A 28 0.97 13.73 -2.19
N ALA A 29 1.52 13.25 -3.29
CA ALA A 29 0.74 12.62 -4.35
C ALA A 29 0.37 11.18 -3.96
N TRP A 30 1.31 10.49 -3.32
CA TRP A 30 1.07 9.17 -2.72
C TRP A 30 2.04 8.93 -1.54
N ARG A 31 1.62 8.05 -0.63
CA ARG A 31 2.43 7.59 0.51
C ARG A 31 2.18 6.10 0.75
N LEU A 32 3.25 5.35 0.92
CA LEU A 32 3.25 3.95 1.31
C LEU A 32 3.92 3.81 2.67
N SER A 33 3.27 3.13 3.59
CA SER A 33 3.74 2.97 4.97
C SER A 33 3.27 1.67 5.60
N LEU A 34 3.99 1.22 6.63
CA LEU A 34 3.52 0.22 7.59
C LEU A 34 3.03 0.93 8.84
N ALA A 35 1.94 0.46 9.42
CA ALA A 35 1.42 0.93 10.68
C ALA A 35 1.21 -0.24 11.64
N ASP A 36 1.80 -0.12 12.84
CA ASP A 36 1.53 -1.02 13.94
C ASP A 36 0.34 -0.49 14.74
N ILE A 37 -0.71 -1.29 14.83
CA ILE A 37 -1.98 -0.95 15.49
C ILE A 37 -2.09 -1.84 16.72
N GLU A 38 -2.00 -1.23 17.89
CA GLU A 38 -2.00 -1.93 19.17
C GLU A 38 -3.38 -1.91 19.83
N GLU A 39 -4.16 -0.87 19.57
CA GLU A 39 -5.48 -0.62 20.16
C GLU A 39 -6.49 -0.14 19.12
N ASP A 40 -7.76 -0.26 19.48
CA ASP A 40 -8.86 0.30 18.71
C ASP A 40 -8.75 1.83 18.64
N GLY A 41 -9.12 2.43 17.50
CA GLY A 41 -9.06 3.87 17.35
C GLY A 41 -9.45 4.36 15.96
N ASP A 42 -9.52 5.68 15.82
CA ASP A 42 -9.87 6.30 14.55
C ASP A 42 -8.62 6.50 13.68
N PHE A 43 -8.77 6.17 12.42
CA PHE A 43 -7.77 6.52 11.41
C PHE A 43 -7.90 7.99 11.02
N SER A 44 -6.76 8.64 10.81
CA SER A 44 -6.74 10.00 10.26
C SER A 44 -7.50 10.07 8.94
N ALA A 45 -8.34 11.09 8.79
CA ALA A 45 -9.00 11.38 7.53
C ALA A 45 -7.99 11.97 6.53
N TYR A 46 -8.17 11.60 5.25
CA TYR A 46 -7.41 12.12 4.12
C TYR A 46 -8.37 12.54 3.00
N PRO A 47 -9.07 13.70 3.16
CA PRO A 47 -9.99 14.20 2.15
C PRO A 47 -9.30 14.34 0.78
N GLY A 48 -9.95 13.87 -0.28
CA GLY A 48 -9.40 13.90 -1.63
C GLY A 48 -8.40 12.78 -1.95
N TYR A 49 -8.24 11.80 -1.06
CA TYR A 49 -7.37 10.63 -1.30
C TYR A 49 -8.15 9.33 -1.31
N SER A 50 -7.66 8.36 -2.08
CA SER A 50 -8.07 6.95 -1.98
C SER A 50 -7.05 6.17 -1.19
N ARG A 51 -7.51 5.17 -0.46
CA ARG A 51 -6.67 4.33 0.40
C ARG A 51 -6.79 2.86 0.02
N ALA A 52 -5.70 2.12 0.17
CA ALA A 52 -5.69 0.67 0.22
C ALA A 52 -4.97 0.22 1.49
N ILE A 53 -5.50 -0.78 2.15
CA ILE A 53 -4.90 -1.41 3.33
C ILE A 53 -4.75 -2.89 3.08
N VAL A 54 -3.62 -3.44 3.52
CA VAL A 54 -3.33 -4.87 3.51
C VAL A 54 -2.89 -5.28 4.92
N LEU A 55 -3.56 -6.27 5.50
CA LEU A 55 -3.13 -6.90 6.75
C LEU A 55 -1.84 -7.67 6.50
N VAL A 56 -0.74 -7.19 7.06
CA VAL A 56 0.60 -7.76 6.93
C VAL A 56 0.86 -8.79 8.01
N ASP A 57 0.55 -8.43 9.25
CA ASP A 57 0.74 -9.27 10.43
C ASP A 57 -0.44 -9.13 11.39
N GLY A 58 -0.58 -10.11 12.30
CA GLY A 58 -1.72 -10.18 13.20
C GLY A 58 -2.88 -11.03 12.66
N ARG A 59 -3.87 -11.28 13.52
CA ARG A 59 -4.97 -12.20 13.20
C ARG A 59 -6.10 -11.55 12.45
N SER A 60 -6.43 -10.30 12.76
CA SER A 60 -7.52 -9.57 12.10
C SER A 60 -7.46 -8.07 12.36
N LEU A 61 -7.98 -7.32 11.41
CA LEU A 61 -8.23 -5.88 11.50
C LEU A 61 -9.66 -5.60 11.01
N ARG A 62 -10.49 -5.04 11.86
CA ARG A 62 -11.85 -4.62 11.50
C ARG A 62 -11.86 -3.12 11.22
N LEU A 63 -12.42 -2.74 10.08
CA LEU A 63 -12.61 -1.35 9.69
C LEU A 63 -14.11 -1.04 9.58
N ARG A 64 -14.55 0.06 10.18
CA ARG A 64 -15.89 0.63 10.01
C ARG A 64 -15.76 1.97 9.31
N PHE A 65 -16.55 2.20 8.29
CA PHE A 65 -16.43 3.34 7.40
C PHE A 65 -17.60 4.34 7.56
N GLY A 66 -17.96 4.67 8.78
CA GLY A 66 -19.13 5.52 9.04
C GLY A 66 -20.38 4.95 8.37
N GLY A 67 -21.08 5.74 7.55
CA GLY A 67 -22.26 5.31 6.79
C GLY A 67 -21.99 4.38 5.59
N HIS A 68 -20.72 4.00 5.32
CA HIS A 68 -20.30 3.23 4.14
C HIS A 68 -20.03 1.73 4.43
N GLY A 69 -20.48 1.23 5.60
CA GLY A 69 -20.36 -0.17 5.95
C GLY A 69 -19.07 -0.51 6.72
N HIS A 70 -18.68 -1.77 6.64
CA HIS A 70 -17.52 -2.29 7.37
C HIS A 70 -16.78 -3.36 6.57
N CYS A 71 -15.56 -3.66 6.99
CA CYS A 71 -14.72 -4.72 6.42
C CYS A 71 -13.92 -5.40 7.54
N LEU A 72 -13.84 -6.72 7.50
CA LEU A 72 -12.93 -7.50 8.32
C LEU A 72 -11.80 -8.00 7.40
N LEU A 73 -10.58 -7.68 7.77
CA LEU A 73 -9.37 -8.24 7.18
C LEU A 73 -8.86 -9.38 8.08
N ASP A 74 -8.52 -10.49 7.47
CA ASP A 74 -7.99 -11.70 8.13
C ASP A 74 -7.19 -12.54 7.11
N ALA A 75 -6.87 -13.78 7.46
CA ALA A 75 -6.13 -14.69 6.58
C ALA A 75 -6.85 -14.97 5.25
N LYS A 76 -8.19 -14.91 5.21
CA LYS A 76 -8.98 -15.16 3.99
C LYS A 76 -9.11 -13.91 3.11
N LYS A 77 -9.24 -12.75 3.73
CA LYS A 77 -9.38 -11.46 3.05
C LYS A 77 -8.38 -10.46 3.63
N ARG A 78 -7.18 -10.41 3.06
CA ARG A 78 -6.08 -9.59 3.60
C ARG A 78 -6.14 -8.12 3.22
N SER A 79 -6.96 -7.69 2.27
CA SER A 79 -6.92 -6.31 1.76
C SER A 79 -8.28 -5.71 1.50
N THR A 80 -8.34 -4.38 1.57
CA THR A 80 -9.50 -3.58 1.16
C THR A 80 -9.06 -2.24 0.60
N ARG A 81 -9.99 -1.56 -0.10
CA ARG A 81 -9.86 -0.18 -0.56
C ARG A 81 -11.04 0.64 -0.04
N PHE A 82 -10.78 1.89 0.29
CA PHE A 82 -11.80 2.82 0.76
C PHE A 82 -11.35 4.26 0.50
N GLU A 83 -12.26 5.20 0.72
CA GLU A 83 -11.97 6.60 0.51
C GLU A 83 -11.41 7.25 1.77
N GLY A 84 -10.39 8.08 1.59
CA GLY A 84 -9.79 8.84 2.67
C GLY A 84 -10.72 9.85 3.31
N ASP A 85 -11.82 10.22 2.61
CA ASP A 85 -12.88 11.10 3.12
C ASP A 85 -13.77 10.41 4.15
N TRP A 86 -13.80 9.08 4.19
CA TRP A 86 -14.69 8.35 5.10
C TRP A 86 -14.14 8.35 6.52
N GLN A 87 -14.97 8.71 7.49
CA GLN A 87 -14.65 8.50 8.90
C GLN A 87 -14.41 7.00 9.11
N THR A 88 -13.19 6.64 9.43
CA THR A 88 -12.78 5.23 9.52
C THR A 88 -12.33 4.91 10.92
N HIS A 89 -13.03 3.99 11.58
CA HIS A 89 -12.66 3.43 12.87
C HIS A 89 -12.05 2.05 12.67
N CYS A 90 -10.88 1.79 13.27
CA CYS A 90 -10.27 0.48 13.29
C CYS A 90 -10.44 -0.20 14.65
N ALA A 91 -10.59 -1.52 14.62
CA ALA A 91 -10.56 -2.36 15.81
C ALA A 91 -9.68 -3.58 15.57
N VAL A 92 -8.96 -3.99 16.62
CA VAL A 92 -8.04 -5.14 16.64
C VAL A 92 -8.59 -6.26 17.55
N PRO A 93 -9.70 -6.91 17.19
CA PRO A 93 -10.47 -7.79 18.08
C PRO A 93 -9.70 -9.05 18.52
N LYS A 94 -8.59 -9.34 17.88
CA LYS A 94 -7.70 -10.50 18.19
C LYS A 94 -6.28 -10.05 18.52
N GLY A 95 -6.13 -8.84 19.11
CA GLY A 95 -4.87 -8.25 19.49
C GLY A 95 -4.20 -7.47 18.34
N ARG A 96 -3.04 -6.91 18.64
CA ARG A 96 -2.27 -6.04 17.73
C ARG A 96 -2.10 -6.62 16.34
N CYS A 97 -2.01 -5.74 15.38
CA CYS A 97 -1.71 -6.09 14.00
C CYS A 97 -0.83 -5.04 13.32
N THR A 98 -0.24 -5.41 12.18
CA THR A 98 0.47 -4.48 11.29
C THR A 98 -0.25 -4.42 9.97
N ASP A 99 -0.51 -3.22 9.47
CA ASP A 99 -1.01 -3.00 8.12
C ASP A 99 0.03 -2.36 7.19
N LEU A 100 -0.11 -2.64 5.90
CA LEU A 100 0.54 -1.89 4.82
C LEU A 100 -0.50 -0.95 4.22
N SER A 101 -0.28 0.35 4.40
CA SER A 101 -1.20 1.41 3.97
C SER A 101 -0.64 2.16 2.76
N LEU A 102 -1.44 2.22 1.70
CA LEU A 102 -1.18 3.07 0.53
C LEU A 102 -2.26 4.15 0.47
N ILE A 103 -1.83 5.42 0.42
CA ILE A 103 -2.69 6.60 0.33
C ILE A 103 -2.31 7.34 -0.96
N VAL A 104 -3.28 7.61 -1.83
CA VAL A 104 -3.05 8.18 -3.17
C VAL A 104 -4.02 9.32 -3.43
N ARG A 105 -3.50 10.50 -3.81
CA ARG A 105 -4.30 11.67 -4.19
C ARG A 105 -5.16 11.35 -5.41
N ARG A 106 -6.46 11.67 -5.33
CA ARG A 106 -7.41 11.60 -6.44
C ARG A 106 -7.37 12.88 -7.26
N GLY A 107 -7.67 12.79 -8.56
CA GLY A 107 -8.01 13.94 -9.37
C GLY A 107 -9.43 14.44 -9.06
N ARG A 108 -9.71 15.71 -9.34
CA ARG A 108 -11.08 16.25 -9.29
C ARG A 108 -11.95 15.47 -10.26
N GLY A 109 -13.12 15.02 -9.81
CA GLY A 109 -14.06 14.26 -10.64
C GLY A 109 -13.66 12.82 -10.97
N VAL A 110 -12.52 12.33 -10.47
CA VAL A 110 -12.07 10.95 -10.69
C VAL A 110 -12.78 10.01 -9.71
N ARG A 111 -13.38 8.94 -10.22
CA ARG A 111 -14.01 7.92 -9.38
C ARG A 111 -12.98 7.27 -8.46
N PRO A 112 -13.32 7.03 -7.20
CA PRO A 112 -12.40 6.52 -6.16
C PRO A 112 -11.57 5.30 -6.58
N ALA A 113 -12.20 4.34 -7.22
CA ALA A 113 -11.57 3.06 -7.59
C ALA A 113 -10.46 3.15 -8.64
N THR A 114 -10.21 4.32 -9.26
CA THR A 114 -9.25 4.46 -10.35
C THR A 114 -7.84 4.84 -9.89
N ALA A 115 -7.72 5.56 -8.78
CA ALA A 115 -6.41 6.00 -8.27
C ALA A 115 -5.60 4.84 -7.67
N VAL A 116 -6.27 3.88 -7.01
CA VAL A 116 -5.63 2.70 -6.42
C VAL A 116 -6.28 1.43 -6.96
N ARG A 117 -5.51 0.55 -7.57
CA ARG A 117 -5.97 -0.79 -7.97
C ARG A 117 -6.09 -1.70 -6.75
N ALA A 118 -6.97 -2.70 -6.81
CA ALA A 118 -7.06 -3.70 -5.75
C ALA A 118 -5.68 -4.33 -5.50
N PRO A 119 -5.20 -4.39 -4.24
CA PRO A 119 -3.97 -5.10 -3.92
C PRO A 119 -4.08 -6.56 -4.33
N THR A 120 -3.00 -7.10 -4.91
CA THR A 120 -2.94 -8.51 -5.28
C THR A 120 -2.02 -9.22 -4.29
N VAL A 121 -2.58 -10.09 -3.47
CA VAL A 121 -1.80 -10.95 -2.55
C VAL A 121 -1.51 -12.26 -3.27
N LEU A 122 -0.24 -12.63 -3.33
CA LEU A 122 0.23 -13.84 -4.01
C LEU A 122 0.99 -14.72 -3.03
N GLN A 123 0.76 -16.03 -3.15
CA GLN A 123 1.62 -17.07 -2.56
C GLN A 123 2.41 -17.72 -3.69
N LEU A 124 3.72 -17.55 -3.68
CA LEU A 124 4.60 -18.08 -4.71
C LEU A 124 5.03 -19.51 -4.31
N LYS A 125 4.50 -20.50 -5.01
CA LYS A 125 4.96 -21.90 -4.97
C LYS A 125 5.88 -22.23 -6.15
N SER A 126 5.80 -21.44 -7.21
CA SER A 126 6.58 -21.56 -8.45
C SER A 126 6.77 -20.17 -9.05
N MET A 127 7.47 -20.09 -10.19
CA MET A 127 7.64 -18.83 -10.91
C MET A 127 6.28 -18.30 -11.38
N GLN A 128 6.01 -17.04 -11.10
CA GLN A 128 4.82 -16.31 -11.55
C GLN A 128 5.22 -15.03 -12.29
N ARG A 129 4.29 -14.52 -13.10
CA ARG A 129 4.45 -13.25 -13.78
C ARG A 129 3.42 -12.24 -13.30
N ALA A 130 3.86 -10.99 -13.12
CA ALA A 130 2.98 -9.86 -12.81
C ALA A 130 3.25 -8.73 -13.78
N VAL A 131 2.20 -8.02 -14.19
CA VAL A 131 2.30 -6.89 -15.11
C VAL A 131 2.02 -5.60 -14.36
N ILE A 132 2.92 -4.63 -14.53
CA ILE A 132 2.74 -3.24 -14.13
C ILE A 132 2.64 -2.41 -15.40
N SER A 133 1.49 -1.75 -15.59
CA SER A 133 1.26 -0.88 -16.75
C SER A 133 2.16 0.35 -16.70
N GLU A 134 2.48 0.90 -17.86
CA GLU A 134 3.44 2.01 -18.02
C GLU A 134 3.02 3.30 -17.31
N ASP A 135 1.73 3.51 -17.15
CA ASP A 135 1.15 4.69 -16.51
C ASP A 135 0.92 4.55 -15.01
N LEU A 136 1.33 3.42 -14.41
CA LEU A 136 1.14 3.13 -13.00
C LEU A 136 2.47 3.09 -12.24
N HIS A 137 2.45 3.67 -11.04
CA HIS A 137 3.40 3.28 -10.01
C HIS A 137 3.11 1.85 -9.54
N GLY A 138 4.13 1.14 -9.10
CA GLY A 138 4.00 -0.18 -8.52
C GLY A 138 4.84 -0.35 -7.26
N ALA A 139 4.42 -1.27 -6.40
CA ALA A 139 5.25 -1.77 -5.31
C ALA A 139 5.05 -3.27 -5.17
N VAL A 140 6.15 -3.99 -4.93
CA VAL A 140 6.13 -5.38 -4.49
C VAL A 140 6.64 -5.40 -3.06
N PHE A 141 5.75 -5.71 -2.12
CA PHE A 141 6.08 -5.87 -0.72
C PHE A 141 6.08 -7.35 -0.37
N VAL A 142 7.18 -7.87 0.18
CA VAL A 142 7.29 -9.27 0.59
C VAL A 142 6.77 -9.40 2.02
N LEU A 143 5.71 -10.19 2.19
CA LEU A 143 5.09 -10.48 3.48
C LEU A 143 5.93 -11.50 4.25
N ASP A 144 6.32 -12.57 3.55
CA ASP A 144 7.06 -13.69 4.12
C ASP A 144 7.99 -14.33 3.09
N GLY A 145 9.12 -14.88 3.54
CA GLY A 145 10.13 -15.51 2.71
C GLY A 145 11.02 -14.53 1.95
N SER A 146 11.52 -14.97 0.81
CA SER A 146 12.37 -14.18 -0.09
C SER A 146 11.96 -14.39 -1.54
N VAL A 147 11.99 -13.32 -2.33
CA VAL A 147 11.53 -13.33 -3.72
C VAL A 147 12.60 -12.76 -4.64
N ALA A 148 12.96 -13.54 -5.65
CA ALA A 148 13.72 -13.04 -6.80
C ALA A 148 12.75 -12.34 -7.76
N ILE A 149 13.04 -11.10 -8.11
CA ILE A 149 12.23 -10.26 -9.00
C ILE A 149 13.12 -9.82 -10.16
N ALA A 150 12.69 -10.11 -11.38
CA ALA A 150 13.33 -9.65 -12.60
C ALA A 150 12.30 -9.05 -13.56
N ASP A 151 12.72 -8.10 -14.39
CA ASP A 151 11.93 -7.66 -15.54
C ASP A 151 12.02 -8.74 -16.63
N ALA A 152 10.86 -9.25 -17.08
CA ALA A 152 10.83 -10.34 -18.08
C ALA A 152 11.37 -9.94 -19.47
N ALA A 153 11.48 -8.64 -19.73
CA ALA A 153 12.10 -8.12 -20.96
C ALA A 153 13.64 -8.09 -20.90
N GLY A 154 14.23 -8.64 -19.84
CA GLY A 154 15.66 -8.55 -19.54
C GLY A 154 15.93 -7.45 -18.53
N GLY A 155 16.81 -7.70 -17.60
CA GLY A 155 17.17 -6.74 -16.56
C GLY A 155 17.80 -7.43 -15.35
N ARG A 156 18.41 -6.63 -14.49
CA ARG A 156 19.06 -7.13 -13.29
C ARG A 156 18.02 -7.74 -12.34
N GLN A 157 18.20 -9.00 -12.00
CA GLN A 157 17.45 -9.65 -10.94
C GLN A 157 17.74 -8.97 -9.59
N ARG A 158 16.70 -8.76 -8.79
CA ARG A 158 16.78 -8.27 -7.42
C ARG A 158 16.17 -9.29 -6.48
N THR A 159 16.81 -9.52 -5.35
CA THR A 159 16.24 -10.27 -4.25
C THR A 159 15.58 -9.30 -3.27
N VAL A 160 14.35 -9.60 -2.90
CA VAL A 160 13.58 -8.84 -1.91
C VAL A 160 13.17 -9.81 -0.81
N HIS A 161 13.54 -9.50 0.40
CA HIS A 161 13.27 -10.32 1.59
C HIS A 161 12.00 -9.87 2.31
N ALA A 162 11.53 -10.68 3.27
CA ALA A 162 10.40 -10.35 4.13
C ALA A 162 10.53 -8.93 4.71
N ARG A 163 9.43 -8.19 4.74
CA ARG A 163 9.32 -6.78 5.18
C ARG A 163 10.07 -5.76 4.31
N GLN A 164 10.59 -6.16 3.15
CA GLN A 164 11.20 -5.25 2.18
C GLN A 164 10.25 -4.93 1.04
N THR A 165 10.49 -3.79 0.41
CA THR A 165 9.70 -3.26 -0.72
C THR A 165 10.59 -2.98 -1.92
N LEU A 166 10.15 -3.43 -3.09
CA LEU A 166 10.64 -2.96 -4.38
C LEU A 166 9.63 -1.96 -4.95
N LEU A 167 10.05 -0.70 -5.12
CA LEU A 167 9.26 0.34 -5.76
C LEU A 167 9.52 0.36 -7.27
N LEU A 168 8.49 0.60 -8.05
CA LEU A 168 8.50 0.70 -9.50
C LEU A 168 7.85 2.02 -9.91
N SER A 169 8.66 2.93 -10.45
CA SER A 169 8.17 4.19 -11.01
C SER A 169 7.44 3.96 -12.33
N PRO A 170 6.45 4.80 -12.69
CA PRO A 170 5.86 4.78 -14.02
C PRO A 170 6.91 5.08 -15.09
N GLY A 171 6.61 4.82 -16.35
CA GLY A 171 7.49 5.13 -17.48
C GLY A 171 7.50 4.08 -18.56
N ARG A 172 7.37 2.80 -18.23
CA ARG A 172 7.22 1.71 -19.20
C ARG A 172 6.39 0.58 -18.62
N ARG A 173 5.68 -0.12 -19.49
CA ARG A 173 5.04 -1.39 -19.13
C ARG A 173 6.12 -2.39 -18.75
N ARG A 174 5.95 -3.03 -17.59
CA ARG A 174 6.87 -4.05 -17.06
C ARG A 174 6.13 -5.35 -16.85
N SER A 175 6.72 -6.43 -17.32
CA SER A 175 6.32 -7.79 -16.96
C SER A 175 7.34 -8.31 -15.97
N LEU A 176 6.94 -8.52 -14.73
CA LEU A 176 7.83 -9.01 -13.68
C LEU A 176 7.77 -10.53 -13.62
N SER A 177 8.93 -11.17 -13.64
CA SER A 177 9.11 -12.56 -13.22
C SER A 177 9.34 -12.58 -11.71
N LEU A 178 8.52 -13.33 -10.98
CA LEU A 178 8.56 -13.47 -9.53
C LEU A 178 8.83 -14.93 -9.20
N ARG A 179 9.87 -15.21 -8.41
CA ARG A 179 10.21 -16.55 -7.98
C ARG A 179 10.56 -16.58 -6.50
N SER A 180 9.97 -17.53 -5.75
CA SER A 180 10.39 -17.79 -4.37
C SER A 180 11.84 -18.25 -4.33
N ILE A 181 12.58 -17.80 -3.34
CA ILE A 181 13.94 -18.27 -3.04
C ILE A 181 13.88 -19.10 -1.76
N GLY A 182 14.36 -20.33 -1.84
CA GLY A 182 14.30 -21.30 -0.76
C GLY A 182 13.20 -22.35 -0.99
N GLU A 183 13.06 -23.27 -0.03
CA GLU A 183 12.13 -24.39 -0.12
C GLU A 183 10.69 -24.02 0.22
N ALA A 184 10.52 -23.03 1.11
CA ALA A 184 9.20 -22.56 1.53
C ALA A 184 8.58 -21.59 0.51
N PRO A 185 7.25 -21.64 0.33
CA PRO A 185 6.55 -20.64 -0.46
C PRO A 185 6.74 -19.24 0.13
N ALA A 186 6.98 -18.24 -0.72
CA ALA A 186 7.00 -16.85 -0.30
C ALA A 186 5.62 -16.20 -0.48
N GLN A 187 5.28 -15.25 0.39
CA GLN A 187 4.10 -14.42 0.25
C GLN A 187 4.48 -12.98 -0.07
N LEU A 188 3.73 -12.36 -0.98
CA LEU A 188 3.94 -10.96 -1.35
C LEU A 188 2.64 -10.24 -1.70
N VAL A 189 2.70 -8.93 -1.70
CA VAL A 189 1.63 -8.02 -2.17
C VAL A 189 2.15 -7.21 -3.34
N ILE A 190 1.33 -7.12 -4.39
CA ILE A 190 1.56 -6.18 -5.49
C ILE A 190 0.54 -5.05 -5.35
N LEU A 191 1.05 -3.84 -5.20
CA LEU A 191 0.29 -2.60 -5.21
C LEU A 191 0.51 -1.87 -6.53
N ARG A 192 -0.55 -1.23 -7.05
CA ARG A 192 -0.52 -0.44 -8.30
C ARG A 192 -1.41 0.77 -8.13
N TRP A 193 -0.89 1.96 -8.50
CA TRP A 193 -1.63 3.21 -8.34
C TRP A 193 -1.22 4.26 -9.38
N LYS A 194 -2.11 5.24 -9.57
CA LYS A 194 -1.89 6.42 -10.39
C LYS A 194 -2.35 7.65 -9.62
N PRO A 195 -1.44 8.44 -9.05
CA PRO A 195 -1.83 9.67 -8.41
C PRO A 195 -2.33 10.66 -9.46
N ALA A 196 -3.21 11.57 -9.04
CA ALA A 196 -3.53 12.72 -9.87
C ALA A 196 -2.28 13.58 -10.08
N SER A 197 -2.09 14.11 -11.27
CA SER A 197 -1.16 15.20 -11.50
C SER A 197 -1.52 16.37 -10.58
N LYS A 198 -0.53 17.13 -10.09
CA LYS A 198 -0.82 18.39 -9.42
C LYS A 198 -1.63 19.24 -10.41
N SER A 199 -2.87 19.59 -10.06
CA SER A 199 -3.54 20.67 -10.77
C SER A 199 -2.65 21.90 -10.65
N PRO A 200 -2.41 22.66 -11.73
CA PRO A 200 -1.75 23.95 -11.59
C PRO A 200 -2.51 24.75 -10.54
N VAL A 201 -1.79 25.27 -9.56
CA VAL A 201 -2.34 26.25 -8.62
C VAL A 201 -2.76 27.42 -9.50
N ILE A 202 -4.07 27.60 -9.72
CA ILE A 202 -4.59 28.84 -10.29
C ILE A 202 -4.38 29.86 -9.18
N PRO A 203 -3.49 30.86 -9.36
CA PRO A 203 -3.36 31.91 -8.37
C PRO A 203 -4.73 32.55 -8.16
N PRO A 204 -5.11 32.94 -6.95
CA PRO A 204 -6.34 33.68 -6.73
C PRO A 204 -6.28 34.90 -7.65
N GLY A 205 -7.29 35.01 -8.52
CA GLY A 205 -7.39 36.13 -9.44
C GLY A 205 -7.33 37.44 -8.67
N GLY A 206 -6.40 38.31 -9.10
CA GLY A 206 -6.31 39.65 -8.61
C GLY A 206 -7.52 40.49 -9.04
#